data_02a42fdb2188ba995da22307a14b8e11
#
_entry.id   02a42fdb2188ba995da22307a14b8e11
#
_cell.length_a   1.000
_cell.length_b   1.000
_cell.length_c   1.000
_cell.angle_alpha   90.00
_cell.angle_beta   90.00
_cell.angle_gamma   90.00
#
_symmetry.space_group_name_H-M   'P 1'
#
loop_
_entity.id
_entity.type
_entity.pdbx_description
1 polymer ?
#
loop_
_entity_poly.entity_id
_entity_poly.type
_entity_poly.pdbx_seq_one_letter_code
_entity_poly.pdbx_strand_id
1 'polypeptide(L)'
;MAIAKWYKIDFHTHTPESHCFPDKNVTPKEWLQAAKDSGINAVVVSDHNSVGWIGKIDQEKSAFEDKNFKVFYGIELCVSSNFTHFLIIFDDKMTVTEIEDAVVKYIGLDRKYWADTTVNVSEDKLKTLCTELDGKIFVIPAHFASNKGLGKSTENAIKKYKDFLSFSAIEVRNEEDIREYQNKLNNKVINEAILITGSDNPSDKDEAKHSIEGIGKMFTWVKLSTLSFEGLRQVFIDPEHRCINWLELKEIGLEFDPNKITYNYISGINFEGISHMSKMDMRFSPNLNCIIGGRGTGKSTIVDTINYGIGNEHELSKCSLLEKTMTNEGKISTYFNFGTDKQYVVNASRNKKDIVIQVEDSNGIVESPPQFKIDFYGQKEIFNLIEEDDNITKQQISPLVKMIDNKMAADMYLYDDEINEAISDMLKYSDEFKNNRKKINELPTIKAEIEKAEVILKKFKASGIEESRKAFETIDNKIKNIEKLFVSELNKIDIAIDNFKEQDKQLLNQLEELDLCEENIIEINILQKLKDNNQTYIELLLQKRCYIEEMRNEYQKSSSYEKREKIHDKYLNALETVKNTGGEDINAIQDQLQK
;
A
#
# COMPACT_ATOMS: atom_id res chain seq x y z
N MET A 1 -25.37 -0.45 -14.52
CA MET A 1 -24.07 -0.60 -13.80
C MET A 1 -24.03 0.41 -12.67
N ALA A 2 -23.55 0.03 -11.49
CA ALA A 2 -23.35 0.99 -10.41
C ALA A 2 -22.09 1.82 -10.71
N ILE A 3 -22.20 3.14 -10.59
CA ILE A 3 -21.08 4.05 -10.75
C ILE A 3 -20.31 4.09 -9.43
N ALA A 4 -18.98 3.99 -9.49
CA ALA A 4 -18.16 4.09 -8.31
C ALA A 4 -18.28 5.51 -7.70
N LYS A 5 -18.49 5.58 -6.39
CA LYS A 5 -18.51 6.80 -5.59
C LYS A 5 -17.68 6.62 -4.33
N TRP A 6 -17.40 7.70 -3.67
CA TRP A 6 -16.65 7.68 -2.43
C TRP A 6 -17.56 7.43 -1.23
N TYR A 7 -17.09 6.58 -0.33
CA TYR A 7 -17.77 6.21 0.91
C TYR A 7 -16.83 6.42 2.08
N LYS A 8 -17.33 7.00 3.17
CA LYS A 8 -16.63 7.09 4.45
C LYS A 8 -16.72 5.75 5.18
N ILE A 9 -15.60 5.12 5.44
CA ILE A 9 -15.55 3.83 6.15
C ILE A 9 -14.73 3.98 7.42
N ASP A 10 -15.33 3.64 8.54
CA ASP A 10 -14.64 3.49 9.81
C ASP A 10 -14.22 2.02 9.96
N PHE A 11 -12.92 1.78 9.79
CA PHE A 11 -12.36 0.42 9.74
C PHE A 11 -12.10 -0.20 11.11
N HIS A 12 -12.20 0.57 12.19
CA HIS A 12 -11.86 0.10 13.53
C HIS A 12 -12.82 0.68 14.57
N THR A 13 -13.73 -0.16 15.04
CA THR A 13 -14.68 0.22 16.10
C THR A 13 -14.94 -0.92 17.06
N HIS A 14 -15.19 -0.55 18.32
CA HIS A 14 -15.51 -1.44 19.41
C HIS A 14 -16.95 -1.29 19.87
N THR A 15 -17.48 -2.37 20.43
CA THR A 15 -18.82 -2.44 20.98
C THR A 15 -18.75 -2.66 22.51
N PRO A 16 -19.88 -2.65 23.22
CA PRO A 16 -19.94 -3.06 24.64
C PRO A 16 -19.36 -4.44 24.96
N GLU A 17 -19.09 -5.29 23.97
CA GLU A 17 -18.38 -6.56 24.17
C GLU A 17 -16.95 -6.33 24.65
N SER A 18 -16.23 -5.38 24.05
CA SER A 18 -14.85 -5.07 24.43
C SER A 18 -14.74 -4.59 25.87
N HIS A 19 -13.77 -5.12 26.63
CA HIS A 19 -13.56 -4.76 28.03
C HIS A 19 -13.33 -3.25 28.25
N CYS A 20 -12.69 -2.60 27.32
CA CYS A 20 -12.40 -1.17 27.32
C CYS A 20 -13.60 -0.28 26.95
N PHE A 21 -14.77 -0.84 26.64
CA PHE A 21 -16.02 -0.11 26.45
C PHE A 21 -16.81 -0.07 27.78
N PRO A 22 -16.78 1.05 28.53
CA PRO A 22 -17.29 1.08 29.92
C PRO A 22 -18.81 0.97 30.03
N ASP A 23 -19.55 1.57 29.08
CA ASP A 23 -21.02 1.53 29.13
C ASP A 23 -21.54 0.24 28.49
N LYS A 24 -21.74 -0.76 29.35
CA LYS A 24 -22.29 -2.07 28.96
C LYS A 24 -23.79 -2.06 28.67
N ASN A 25 -24.50 -0.95 28.93
CA ASN A 25 -25.95 -0.83 28.72
C ASN A 25 -26.29 -0.40 27.28
N VAL A 26 -25.33 0.09 26.52
CA VAL A 26 -25.54 0.46 25.10
C VAL A 26 -26.09 -0.74 24.35
N THR A 27 -27.22 -0.55 23.71
CA THR A 27 -27.87 -1.58 22.91
C THR A 27 -27.33 -1.61 21.49
N PRO A 28 -27.44 -2.73 20.74
CA PRO A 28 -27.06 -2.80 19.34
C PRO A 28 -27.73 -1.72 18.47
N LYS A 29 -28.97 -1.40 18.78
CA LYS A 29 -29.73 -0.36 18.07
C LYS A 29 -29.14 1.03 18.30
N GLU A 30 -28.80 1.38 19.53
CA GLU A 30 -28.15 2.67 19.87
C GLU A 30 -26.78 2.78 19.23
N TRP A 31 -25.99 1.69 19.24
CA TRP A 31 -24.69 1.64 18.60
C TRP A 31 -24.79 1.84 17.08
N LEU A 32 -25.72 1.13 16.41
CA LEU A 32 -25.98 1.28 14.97
C LEU A 32 -26.49 2.68 14.62
N GLN A 33 -27.36 3.25 15.47
CA GLN A 33 -27.85 4.62 15.28
C GLN A 33 -26.71 5.62 15.38
N ALA A 34 -25.84 5.50 16.39
CA ALA A 34 -24.66 6.36 16.53
C ALA A 34 -23.73 6.26 15.33
N ALA A 35 -23.48 5.05 14.82
CA ALA A 35 -22.68 4.85 13.62
C ALA A 35 -23.31 5.52 12.39
N LYS A 36 -24.61 5.43 12.21
CA LYS A 36 -25.33 6.08 11.11
C LYS A 36 -25.34 7.60 11.24
N ASP A 37 -25.55 8.11 12.46
CA ASP A 37 -25.63 9.54 12.77
C ASP A 37 -24.26 10.25 12.66
N SER A 38 -23.15 9.50 12.81
CA SER A 38 -21.80 10.02 12.60
C SER A 38 -21.52 10.40 11.12
N GLY A 39 -22.42 10.03 10.22
CA GLY A 39 -22.30 10.34 8.79
C GLY A 39 -21.31 9.48 8.01
N ILE A 40 -20.84 8.37 8.58
CA ILE A 40 -20.09 7.35 7.87
C ILE A 40 -21.01 6.48 7.02
N ASN A 41 -20.44 5.86 5.98
CA ASN A 41 -21.19 4.99 5.07
C ASN A 41 -20.98 3.50 5.39
N ALA A 42 -19.91 3.17 6.08
CA ALA A 42 -19.72 1.83 6.58
C ALA A 42 -18.90 1.83 7.87
N VAL A 43 -19.14 0.82 8.67
CA VAL A 43 -18.45 0.60 9.95
C VAL A 43 -18.02 -0.86 10.05
N VAL A 44 -16.84 -1.11 10.59
CA VAL A 44 -16.35 -2.45 10.90
C VAL A 44 -16.44 -2.68 12.40
N VAL A 45 -17.22 -3.67 12.80
CA VAL A 45 -17.27 -4.14 14.20
C VAL A 45 -16.04 -5.00 14.45
N SER A 46 -15.13 -4.59 15.32
CA SER A 46 -13.83 -5.24 15.53
C SER A 46 -13.44 -5.34 17.01
N ASP A 47 -14.27 -5.97 17.83
CA ASP A 47 -14.00 -6.13 19.25
C ASP A 47 -12.71 -6.93 19.53
N HIS A 48 -12.03 -6.59 20.62
CA HIS A 48 -10.82 -7.30 21.07
C HIS A 48 -11.10 -8.78 21.32
N ASN A 49 -10.44 -9.64 20.58
CA ASN A 49 -10.53 -11.09 20.72
C ASN A 49 -11.97 -11.63 20.80
N SER A 50 -12.93 -10.93 20.21
CA SER A 50 -14.34 -11.33 20.30
C SER A 50 -15.12 -11.07 19.03
N VAL A 51 -16.03 -11.97 18.72
CA VAL A 51 -17.10 -11.82 17.73
C VAL A 51 -18.48 -11.96 18.38
N GLY A 52 -18.54 -11.90 19.71
CA GLY A 52 -19.76 -12.18 20.48
C GLY A 52 -20.89 -11.18 20.27
N TRP A 53 -20.58 -9.97 19.86
CA TRP A 53 -21.59 -8.94 19.62
C TRP A 53 -22.11 -8.89 18.19
N ILE A 54 -21.40 -9.54 17.25
CA ILE A 54 -21.80 -9.59 15.83
C ILE A 54 -23.21 -10.15 15.66
N GLY A 55 -23.57 -11.22 16.40
CA GLY A 55 -24.91 -11.81 16.35
C GLY A 55 -26.03 -10.88 16.82
N LYS A 56 -25.74 -10.00 17.79
CA LYS A 56 -26.68 -8.98 18.27
C LYS A 56 -26.85 -7.86 17.24
N ILE A 57 -25.75 -7.44 16.60
CA ILE A 57 -25.79 -6.46 15.50
C ILE A 57 -26.55 -7.04 14.30
N ASP A 58 -26.32 -8.31 13.95
CA ASP A 58 -26.96 -8.97 12.81
C ASP A 58 -28.50 -8.97 12.91
N GLN A 59 -29.03 -9.12 14.12
CA GLN A 59 -30.47 -9.08 14.37
C GLN A 59 -31.10 -7.70 14.09
N GLU A 60 -30.35 -6.63 14.30
CA GLU A 60 -30.85 -5.25 14.20
C GLU A 60 -30.43 -4.54 12.92
N LYS A 61 -29.33 -4.95 12.29
CA LYS A 61 -28.71 -4.19 11.18
C LYS A 61 -29.62 -3.97 9.99
N SER A 62 -30.53 -4.88 9.70
CA SER A 62 -31.44 -4.79 8.54
C SER A 62 -32.33 -3.54 8.56
N ALA A 63 -32.59 -2.97 9.76
CA ALA A 63 -33.31 -1.73 9.90
C ALA A 63 -32.46 -0.48 9.60
N PHE A 64 -31.14 -0.62 9.57
CA PHE A 64 -30.19 0.48 9.38
C PHE A 64 -29.46 0.43 8.04
N GLU A 65 -29.14 -0.77 7.54
CA GLU A 65 -28.45 -0.96 6.28
C GLU A 65 -29.30 -0.53 5.08
N ASP A 66 -28.67 0.20 4.18
CA ASP A 66 -29.22 0.61 2.91
C ASP A 66 -28.10 0.73 1.85
N LYS A 67 -28.38 1.29 0.70
CA LYS A 67 -27.37 1.50 -0.35
C LYS A 67 -26.24 2.47 0.06
N ASN A 68 -26.38 3.20 1.16
CA ASN A 68 -25.46 4.22 1.61
C ASN A 68 -24.86 3.91 2.98
N PHE A 69 -25.35 2.89 3.70
CA PHE A 69 -24.82 2.47 4.99
C PHE A 69 -24.74 0.96 5.12
N LYS A 70 -23.61 0.43 5.58
CA LYS A 70 -23.34 -1.00 5.74
C LYS A 70 -22.49 -1.29 6.98
N VAL A 71 -22.72 -2.45 7.58
CA VAL A 71 -21.90 -2.99 8.66
C VAL A 71 -21.10 -4.17 8.17
N PHE A 72 -19.77 -4.10 8.35
CA PHE A 72 -18.87 -5.23 8.16
C PHE A 72 -18.52 -5.87 9.49
N TYR A 73 -18.35 -7.17 9.47
CA TYR A 73 -17.94 -7.93 10.64
C TYR A 73 -16.45 -8.16 10.65
N GLY A 74 -15.85 -7.98 11.79
CA GLY A 74 -14.44 -8.17 12.02
C GLY A 74 -14.14 -8.58 13.45
N ILE A 75 -12.87 -8.63 13.75
CA ILE A 75 -12.31 -8.87 15.08
C ILE A 75 -10.95 -8.19 15.16
N GLU A 76 -10.62 -7.59 16.28
CA GLU A 76 -9.25 -7.18 16.58
C GLU A 76 -8.55 -8.26 17.39
N LEU A 77 -7.65 -9.00 16.74
CA LEU A 77 -6.92 -10.12 17.35
C LEU A 77 -5.62 -9.67 18.00
N CYS A 78 -5.40 -10.10 19.23
CA CYS A 78 -4.11 -10.04 19.91
C CYS A 78 -3.26 -11.25 19.50
N VAL A 79 -2.18 -11.03 18.77
CA VAL A 79 -1.35 -12.12 18.21
C VAL A 79 0.04 -12.08 18.83
N SER A 80 0.64 -13.25 19.05
CA SER A 80 1.98 -13.48 19.59
C SER A 80 2.17 -13.03 21.05
N SER A 81 3.34 -13.33 21.60
CA SER A 81 3.71 -12.93 22.98
C SER A 81 3.80 -11.41 23.16
N ASN A 82 3.91 -10.65 22.08
CA ASN A 82 3.96 -9.19 22.09
C ASN A 82 2.57 -8.55 22.02
N PHE A 83 1.50 -9.35 21.98
CA PHE A 83 0.12 -8.88 21.83
C PHE A 83 -0.08 -7.92 20.65
N THR A 84 0.57 -8.22 19.51
CA THR A 84 0.41 -7.42 18.29
C THR A 84 -1.02 -7.51 17.79
N HIS A 85 -1.63 -6.35 17.53
CA HIS A 85 -3.01 -6.26 17.10
C HIS A 85 -3.15 -6.34 15.59
N PHE A 86 -4.11 -7.16 15.15
CA PHE A 86 -4.53 -7.27 13.77
C PHE A 86 -6.05 -7.14 13.66
N LEU A 87 -6.51 -6.22 12.83
CA LEU A 87 -7.90 -6.19 12.40
C LEU A 87 -8.11 -7.26 11.35
N ILE A 88 -9.10 -8.10 11.57
CA ILE A 88 -9.56 -9.09 10.59
C ILE A 88 -10.97 -8.72 10.19
N ILE A 89 -11.19 -8.49 8.91
CA ILE A 89 -12.50 -8.18 8.35
C ILE A 89 -12.96 -9.38 7.54
N PHE A 90 -14.14 -9.89 7.83
CA PHE A 90 -14.74 -11.06 7.18
C PHE A 90 -15.54 -10.68 5.94
N ASP A 91 -15.60 -11.59 4.97
CA ASP A 91 -16.46 -11.46 3.79
C ASP A 91 -17.93 -11.28 4.23
N ASP A 92 -18.58 -10.26 3.69
CA ASP A 92 -19.97 -9.91 4.00
C ASP A 92 -21.00 -10.95 3.56
N LYS A 93 -20.56 -12.01 2.88
CA LYS A 93 -21.35 -13.20 2.57
C LYS A 93 -21.28 -14.29 3.63
N MET A 94 -20.35 -14.20 4.56
CA MET A 94 -20.25 -15.15 5.66
C MET A 94 -21.36 -14.87 6.68
N THR A 95 -22.01 -15.91 7.13
CA THR A 95 -22.98 -15.84 8.21
C THR A 95 -22.28 -15.66 9.56
N VAL A 96 -23.00 -15.14 10.55
CA VAL A 96 -22.50 -15.02 11.93
C VAL A 96 -21.96 -16.36 12.46
N THR A 97 -22.69 -17.44 12.23
CA THR A 97 -22.28 -18.80 12.66
C THR A 97 -20.97 -19.22 12.00
N GLU A 98 -20.80 -18.99 10.70
CA GLU A 98 -19.55 -19.33 10.01
C GLU A 98 -18.35 -18.52 10.56
N ILE A 99 -18.57 -17.24 10.91
CA ILE A 99 -17.54 -16.40 11.52
C ILE A 99 -17.19 -16.91 12.92
N GLU A 100 -18.19 -17.17 13.78
CA GLU A 100 -17.98 -17.70 15.11
C GLU A 100 -17.25 -19.06 15.09
N ASP A 101 -17.69 -19.96 14.21
CA ASP A 101 -17.07 -21.28 14.03
C ASP A 101 -15.62 -21.16 13.52
N ALA A 102 -15.34 -20.21 12.63
CA ALA A 102 -13.99 -19.96 12.16
C ALA A 102 -13.06 -19.47 13.28
N VAL A 103 -13.54 -18.57 14.13
CA VAL A 103 -12.79 -18.05 15.29
C VAL A 103 -12.50 -19.19 16.29
N VAL A 104 -13.48 -19.99 16.61
CA VAL A 104 -13.30 -21.11 17.54
C VAL A 104 -12.40 -22.20 16.93
N LYS A 105 -12.66 -22.59 15.69
CA LYS A 105 -11.99 -23.74 15.05
C LYS A 105 -10.56 -23.43 14.60
N TYR A 106 -10.37 -22.33 13.89
CA TYR A 106 -9.08 -22.04 13.24
C TYR A 106 -8.15 -21.21 14.14
N ILE A 107 -8.69 -20.27 14.89
CA ILE A 107 -7.91 -19.47 15.84
C ILE A 107 -7.78 -20.22 17.18
N GLY A 108 -8.75 -21.08 17.53
CA GLY A 108 -8.79 -21.78 18.80
C GLY A 108 -9.15 -20.88 19.98
N LEU A 109 -9.87 -19.80 19.69
CA LEU A 109 -10.36 -18.86 20.70
C LEU A 109 -11.76 -19.27 21.14
N ASP A 110 -11.84 -20.09 22.20
CA ASP A 110 -13.12 -20.52 22.76
C ASP A 110 -13.96 -19.32 23.21
N ARG A 111 -15.28 -19.44 23.07
CA ARG A 111 -16.24 -18.38 23.47
C ARG A 111 -16.06 -17.86 24.91
N LYS A 112 -15.58 -18.70 25.84
CA LYS A 112 -15.31 -18.31 27.24
C LYS A 112 -14.14 -17.31 27.39
N TYR A 113 -13.29 -17.16 26.37
CA TYR A 113 -12.16 -16.24 26.34
C TYR A 113 -12.42 -15.03 25.45
N TRP A 114 -13.63 -14.89 24.90
CA TRP A 114 -13.98 -13.73 24.11
C TRP A 114 -13.93 -12.46 24.97
N ALA A 115 -13.45 -11.38 24.37
CA ALA A 115 -13.16 -10.10 25.02
C ALA A 115 -12.05 -10.15 26.09
N ASP A 116 -11.38 -11.27 26.29
CA ASP A 116 -10.24 -11.37 27.18
C ASP A 116 -8.94 -10.91 26.48
N THR A 117 -8.49 -9.71 26.83
CA THR A 117 -7.27 -9.11 26.26
C THR A 117 -5.99 -9.67 26.85
N THR A 118 -6.06 -10.56 27.87
CA THR A 118 -4.89 -11.28 28.42
C THR A 118 -4.55 -12.52 27.60
N VAL A 119 -5.49 -13.00 26.77
CA VAL A 119 -5.31 -14.13 25.88
C VAL A 119 -4.70 -13.63 24.56
N ASN A 120 -3.68 -14.31 24.10
CA ASN A 120 -3.11 -14.08 22.77
C ASN A 120 -3.26 -15.31 21.88
N VAL A 121 -3.30 -15.06 20.59
CA VAL A 121 -3.34 -16.08 19.56
C VAL A 121 -1.94 -16.29 19.01
N SER A 122 -1.52 -17.55 18.79
CA SER A 122 -0.21 -17.81 18.18
C SER A 122 -0.19 -17.42 16.70
N GLU A 123 0.99 -17.10 16.19
CA GLU A 123 1.22 -16.80 14.76
C GLU A 123 0.73 -17.95 13.85
N ASP A 124 0.92 -19.20 14.27
CA ASP A 124 0.47 -20.38 13.51
C ASP A 124 -1.06 -20.47 13.40
N LYS A 125 -1.77 -20.04 14.43
CA LYS A 125 -3.25 -19.96 14.40
C LYS A 125 -3.74 -18.88 13.45
N LEU A 126 -3.11 -17.71 13.45
CA LEU A 126 -3.40 -16.67 12.47
C LEU A 126 -3.12 -17.18 11.05
N LYS A 127 -1.99 -17.87 10.85
CA LYS A 127 -1.65 -18.48 9.56
C LYS A 127 -2.71 -19.51 9.12
N THR A 128 -3.17 -20.35 10.06
CA THR A 128 -4.24 -21.32 9.78
C THR A 128 -5.51 -20.61 9.33
N LEU A 129 -5.94 -19.56 10.04
CA LEU A 129 -7.10 -18.77 9.66
C LEU A 129 -6.96 -18.20 8.24
N CYS A 130 -5.81 -17.60 7.92
CA CYS A 130 -5.53 -17.05 6.59
C CYS A 130 -5.59 -18.09 5.49
N THR A 131 -5.11 -19.30 5.77
CA THR A 131 -5.14 -20.42 4.80
C THR A 131 -6.56 -20.95 4.58
N GLU A 132 -7.31 -21.14 5.66
CA GLU A 132 -8.65 -21.73 5.60
C GLU A 132 -9.72 -20.75 5.08
N LEU A 133 -9.50 -19.46 5.27
CA LEU A 133 -10.36 -18.38 4.80
C LEU A 133 -9.71 -17.54 3.69
N ASP A 134 -8.84 -18.15 2.89
CA ASP A 134 -8.21 -17.44 1.77
C ASP A 134 -9.25 -16.77 0.86
N GLY A 135 -9.03 -15.49 0.57
CA GLY A 135 -9.95 -14.65 -0.20
C GLY A 135 -11.27 -14.26 0.51
N LYS A 136 -11.50 -14.70 1.76
CA LYS A 136 -12.70 -14.38 2.56
C LYS A 136 -12.42 -13.46 3.76
N ILE A 137 -11.19 -13.07 3.97
CA ILE A 137 -10.80 -12.14 5.03
C ILE A 137 -9.77 -11.12 4.54
N PHE A 138 -9.77 -9.95 5.16
CA PHE A 138 -8.63 -9.03 5.16
C PHE A 138 -7.95 -9.08 6.51
N VAL A 139 -6.64 -9.07 6.53
CA VAL A 139 -5.83 -8.99 7.76
C VAL A 139 -4.99 -7.73 7.69
N ILE A 140 -5.24 -6.81 8.61
CA ILE A 140 -4.71 -5.46 8.61
C ILE A 140 -3.99 -5.21 9.94
N PRO A 141 -2.69 -4.92 9.95
CA PRO A 141 -2.00 -4.49 11.17
C PRO A 141 -2.67 -3.24 11.73
N ALA A 142 -3.12 -3.31 12.99
CA ALA A 142 -3.77 -2.20 13.66
C ALA A 142 -2.74 -1.21 14.25
N HIS A 143 -3.10 0.09 14.31
CA HIS A 143 -2.36 1.19 14.94
C HIS A 143 -0.83 0.99 14.92
N PHE A 144 -0.26 1.03 13.74
CA PHE A 144 1.02 0.45 13.33
C PHE A 144 2.22 0.75 14.25
N ALA A 145 2.40 1.98 14.72
CA ALA A 145 3.51 2.38 15.58
C ALA A 145 3.19 2.37 17.09
N SER A 146 1.99 1.91 17.48
CA SER A 146 1.65 1.77 18.89
C SER A 146 2.47 0.66 19.58
N ASN A 147 2.43 0.61 20.91
CA ASN A 147 3.12 -0.44 21.66
C ASN A 147 2.66 -1.86 21.29
N LYS A 148 1.44 -2.00 20.77
CA LYS A 148 0.86 -3.25 20.28
C LYS A 148 0.83 -3.31 18.75
N GLY A 149 1.37 -2.31 18.06
CA GLY A 149 1.44 -2.24 16.62
C GLY A 149 2.58 -3.09 16.04
N LEU A 150 2.37 -3.60 14.86
CA LEU A 150 3.37 -4.42 14.15
C LEU A 150 4.66 -3.65 13.88
N GLY A 151 4.60 -2.34 13.67
CA GLY A 151 5.76 -1.50 13.39
C GLY A 151 6.80 -1.50 14.51
N LYS A 152 6.38 -1.65 15.78
CA LYS A 152 7.30 -1.76 16.93
C LYS A 152 7.89 -3.15 17.11
N SER A 153 7.44 -4.13 16.35
CA SER A 153 8.00 -5.48 16.36
C SER A 153 9.39 -5.53 15.72
N THR A 154 10.19 -6.53 16.11
CA THR A 154 11.50 -6.76 15.48
C THR A 154 11.31 -7.14 14.01
N GLU A 155 12.31 -6.82 13.16
CA GLU A 155 12.26 -7.18 11.74
C GLU A 155 12.04 -8.68 11.50
N ASN A 156 12.63 -9.52 12.34
CA ASN A 156 12.46 -10.97 12.24
C ASN A 156 11.02 -11.41 12.56
N ALA A 157 10.35 -10.73 13.51
CA ALA A 157 8.94 -10.98 13.79
C ALA A 157 8.06 -10.54 12.62
N ILE A 158 8.32 -9.36 12.04
CA ILE A 158 7.58 -8.86 10.87
C ILE A 158 7.75 -9.80 9.67
N LYS A 159 8.99 -10.29 9.42
CA LYS A 159 9.27 -11.23 8.33
C LYS A 159 8.46 -12.52 8.43
N LYS A 160 8.25 -13.04 9.63
CA LYS A 160 7.41 -14.24 9.82
C LYS A 160 5.97 -14.02 9.34
N TYR A 161 5.37 -12.85 9.65
CA TYR A 161 4.05 -12.53 9.14
C TYR A 161 4.05 -12.38 7.62
N LYS A 162 5.08 -11.73 7.05
CA LYS A 162 5.21 -11.55 5.60
C LYS A 162 5.28 -12.86 4.81
N ASP A 163 5.73 -13.94 5.42
CA ASP A 163 5.82 -15.26 4.78
C ASP A 163 4.44 -15.86 4.45
N PHE A 164 3.38 -15.41 5.10
CA PHE A 164 2.02 -15.91 4.88
C PHE A 164 0.93 -14.81 4.78
N LEU A 165 1.26 -13.54 5.05
CA LEU A 165 0.38 -12.39 4.92
C LEU A 165 0.90 -11.43 3.87
N SER A 166 0.05 -11.08 2.92
CA SER A 166 0.22 -9.87 2.11
C SER A 166 -0.52 -8.75 2.80
N PHE A 167 0.20 -7.78 3.37
CA PHE A 167 -0.42 -6.60 3.98
C PHE A 167 -0.98 -5.70 2.87
N SER A 168 -2.27 -5.90 2.54
CA SER A 168 -2.94 -5.06 1.54
C SER A 168 -3.24 -3.67 2.09
N ALA A 169 -3.45 -3.55 3.40
CA ALA A 169 -3.66 -2.29 4.11
C ALA A 169 -2.98 -2.33 5.48
N ILE A 170 -2.68 -1.15 6.01
CA ILE A 170 -2.10 -0.92 7.34
C ILE A 170 -2.87 0.23 7.97
N GLU A 171 -3.28 0.08 9.22
CA GLU A 171 -3.93 1.16 9.94
C GLU A 171 -2.90 2.13 10.51
N VAL A 172 -3.09 3.41 10.20
CA VAL A 172 -2.32 4.53 10.71
C VAL A 172 -3.25 5.51 11.43
N ARG A 173 -2.80 6.09 12.55
CA ARG A 173 -3.60 7.00 13.38
C ARG A 173 -2.98 8.39 13.51
N ASN A 174 -1.68 8.46 13.28
CA ASN A 174 -0.91 9.68 13.43
C ASN A 174 0.36 9.66 12.55
N GLU A 175 1.10 10.75 12.56
CA GLU A 175 2.34 10.87 11.77
C GLU A 175 3.46 9.89 12.23
N GLU A 176 3.45 9.42 13.47
CA GLU A 176 4.43 8.43 13.93
C GLU A 176 4.19 7.09 13.24
N ASP A 177 2.92 6.68 13.06
CA ASP A 177 2.57 5.48 12.30
C ASP A 177 3.06 5.57 10.86
N ILE A 178 2.87 6.73 10.20
CA ILE A 178 3.35 6.96 8.82
C ILE A 178 4.87 6.89 8.76
N ARG A 179 5.58 7.55 9.68
CA ARG A 179 7.05 7.52 9.73
C ARG A 179 7.59 6.12 9.94
N GLU A 180 7.00 5.35 10.86
CA GLU A 180 7.41 3.97 11.11
C GLU A 180 7.12 3.07 9.91
N TYR A 181 5.96 3.22 9.26
CA TYR A 181 5.65 2.55 8.01
C TYR A 181 6.68 2.83 6.93
N GLN A 182 6.98 4.10 6.66
CA GLN A 182 7.97 4.50 5.66
C GLN A 182 9.36 3.96 5.98
N ASN A 183 9.76 3.95 7.25
CA ASN A 183 11.01 3.37 7.70
C ASN A 183 11.07 1.86 7.38
N LYS A 184 10.03 1.11 7.71
CA LYS A 184 9.97 -0.33 7.41
C LYS A 184 9.92 -0.61 5.90
N LEU A 185 9.23 0.22 5.12
CA LEU A 185 9.16 0.13 3.66
C LEU A 185 10.53 0.38 3.03
N ASN A 186 11.20 1.47 3.38
CA ASN A 186 12.52 1.84 2.88
C ASN A 186 13.59 0.79 3.19
N ASN A 187 13.49 0.15 4.36
CA ASN A 187 14.36 -0.95 4.77
C ASN A 187 13.92 -2.32 4.19
N LYS A 188 12.90 -2.35 3.33
CA LYS A 188 12.35 -3.56 2.69
C LYS A 188 11.88 -4.64 3.69
N VAL A 189 11.51 -4.21 4.89
CA VAL A 189 10.96 -5.09 5.93
C VAL A 189 9.53 -5.47 5.61
N ILE A 190 8.74 -4.51 5.09
CA ILE A 190 7.38 -4.70 4.58
C ILE A 190 7.30 -4.34 3.11
N ASN A 191 6.21 -4.77 2.45
CA ASN A 191 5.86 -4.32 1.11
C ASN A 191 5.01 -3.05 1.20
N GLU A 192 4.84 -2.37 0.07
CA GLU A 192 3.89 -1.28 -0.06
C GLU A 192 2.47 -1.76 0.27
N ALA A 193 1.77 -0.97 1.07
CA ALA A 193 0.41 -1.24 1.52
C ALA A 193 -0.38 0.07 1.59
N ILE A 194 -1.70 -0.02 1.50
CA ILE A 194 -2.59 1.12 1.64
C ILE A 194 -2.60 1.57 3.10
N LEU A 195 -2.56 2.88 3.30
CA LEU A 195 -2.74 3.45 4.63
C LEU A 195 -4.22 3.77 4.85
N ILE A 196 -4.83 3.12 5.82
CA ILE A 196 -6.23 3.37 6.23
C ILE A 196 -6.26 3.94 7.64
N THR A 197 -7.36 4.57 7.98
CA THR A 197 -7.65 5.06 9.33
C THR A 197 -8.99 4.53 9.80
N GLY A 198 -9.06 4.14 11.05
CA GLY A 198 -10.28 3.87 11.79
C GLY A 198 -10.35 4.77 13.03
N SER A 199 -11.53 4.91 13.63
CA SER A 199 -11.70 5.77 14.81
C SER A 199 -11.16 5.13 16.07
N ASP A 200 -11.21 3.81 16.17
CA ASP A 200 -11.03 3.10 17.44
C ASP A 200 -11.98 3.62 18.55
N ASN A 201 -13.03 4.29 18.10
CA ASN A 201 -14.11 4.98 18.80
C ASN A 201 -13.80 5.44 20.24
N PRO A 202 -12.82 6.36 20.43
CA PRO A 202 -12.39 6.80 21.75
C PRO A 202 -13.49 7.57 22.47
N SER A 203 -13.56 7.40 23.79
CA SER A 203 -14.46 8.18 24.63
C SER A 203 -13.93 9.61 24.81
N ASP A 204 -14.83 10.60 24.81
CA ASP A 204 -14.48 12.00 25.08
C ASP A 204 -13.96 12.24 26.50
N LYS A 205 -14.25 11.32 27.42
CA LYS A 205 -13.88 11.41 28.85
C LYS A 205 -12.53 10.74 29.14
N ASP A 206 -12.20 9.71 28.41
CA ASP A 206 -10.98 8.91 28.60
C ASP A 206 -10.64 8.24 27.26
N GLU A 207 -9.62 8.75 26.56
CA GLU A 207 -9.20 8.25 25.25
C GLU A 207 -8.74 6.77 25.28
N ALA A 208 -8.40 6.23 26.45
CA ALA A 208 -8.08 4.81 26.62
C ALA A 208 -9.35 3.92 26.71
N LYS A 209 -10.53 4.51 26.63
CA LYS A 209 -11.83 3.83 26.65
C LYS A 209 -12.60 4.11 25.37
N HIS A 210 -13.49 3.19 25.03
CA HIS A 210 -14.34 3.32 23.85
C HIS A 210 -15.75 3.79 24.21
N SER A 211 -16.39 4.45 23.26
CA SER A 211 -17.78 4.91 23.41
C SER A 211 -18.45 5.06 22.04
N ILE A 212 -19.78 5.18 22.04
CA ILE A 212 -20.54 5.41 20.80
C ILE A 212 -20.25 6.78 20.19
N GLU A 213 -19.88 7.78 20.99
CA GLU A 213 -19.56 9.14 20.53
C GLU A 213 -18.25 9.19 19.76
N GLY A 214 -17.39 8.17 19.92
CA GLY A 214 -16.13 8.05 19.19
C GLY A 214 -16.27 7.50 17.78
N ILE A 215 -17.38 6.84 17.46
CA ILE A 215 -17.60 6.21 16.16
C ILE A 215 -17.58 7.27 15.05
N GLY A 216 -16.80 7.03 13.99
CA GLY A 216 -16.70 7.91 12.84
C GLY A 216 -15.85 9.17 13.03
N LYS A 217 -15.21 9.37 14.20
CA LYS A 217 -14.29 10.52 14.41
C LYS A 217 -13.08 10.49 13.47
N MET A 218 -12.65 9.32 13.10
CA MET A 218 -11.68 9.11 12.00
C MET A 218 -12.25 8.05 11.07
N PHE A 219 -12.00 8.23 9.79
CA PHE A 219 -12.46 7.33 8.74
C PHE A 219 -11.53 7.40 7.54
N THR A 220 -11.69 6.47 6.64
CA THR A 220 -11.04 6.51 5.33
C THR A 220 -12.11 6.71 4.26
N TRP A 221 -11.91 7.66 3.36
CA TRP A 221 -12.67 7.72 2.12
C TRP A 221 -12.22 6.62 1.18
N VAL A 222 -13.17 5.81 0.71
CA VAL A 222 -12.91 4.67 -0.17
C VAL A 222 -13.83 4.73 -1.39
N LYS A 223 -13.27 4.66 -2.59
CA LYS A 223 -14.01 4.72 -3.85
C LYS A 223 -14.45 3.33 -4.30
N LEU A 224 -15.73 3.05 -4.21
CA LEU A 224 -16.35 1.75 -4.48
C LEU A 224 -17.51 1.88 -5.46
N SER A 225 -17.77 0.84 -6.25
CA SER A 225 -19.03 0.71 -7.01
C SER A 225 -20.18 0.22 -6.12
N THR A 226 -19.88 -0.59 -5.12
CA THR A 226 -20.82 -1.10 -4.12
C THR A 226 -20.13 -1.25 -2.79
N LEU A 227 -20.84 -0.94 -1.70
CA LEU A 227 -20.39 -1.24 -0.34
C LEU A 227 -20.45 -2.75 -0.11
N SER A 228 -19.33 -3.44 -0.36
CA SER A 228 -19.21 -4.89 -0.22
C SER A 228 -17.76 -5.28 0.04
N PHE A 229 -17.55 -6.47 0.58
CA PHE A 229 -16.21 -7.04 0.77
C PHE A 229 -15.43 -7.13 -0.56
N GLU A 230 -16.12 -7.54 -1.65
CA GLU A 230 -15.53 -7.56 -2.99
C GLU A 230 -15.14 -6.16 -3.47
N GLY A 231 -15.93 -5.14 -3.18
CA GLY A 231 -15.59 -3.75 -3.48
C GLY A 231 -14.32 -3.32 -2.76
N LEU A 232 -14.19 -3.63 -1.47
CA LEU A 232 -12.97 -3.38 -0.70
C LEU A 232 -11.76 -4.12 -1.28
N ARG A 233 -11.95 -5.38 -1.70
CA ARG A 233 -10.88 -6.18 -2.31
C ARG A 233 -10.33 -5.53 -3.58
N GLN A 234 -11.21 -5.01 -4.43
CA GLN A 234 -10.81 -4.29 -5.64
C GLN A 234 -10.01 -3.02 -5.33
N VAL A 235 -10.38 -2.30 -4.27
CA VAL A 235 -9.63 -1.12 -3.81
C VAL A 235 -8.26 -1.52 -3.27
N PHE A 236 -8.18 -2.60 -2.49
CA PHE A 236 -6.92 -3.06 -1.92
C PHE A 236 -5.93 -3.64 -2.96
N ILE A 237 -6.43 -4.04 -4.14
CA ILE A 237 -5.58 -4.44 -5.27
C ILE A 237 -5.03 -3.21 -6.03
N ASP A 238 -5.84 -2.16 -6.17
CA ASP A 238 -5.50 -0.94 -6.92
C ASP A 238 -5.91 0.30 -6.10
N PRO A 239 -5.09 0.66 -5.10
CA PRO A 239 -5.42 1.68 -4.12
C PRO A 239 -5.24 3.11 -4.60
N GLU A 240 -4.35 3.31 -5.56
CA GLU A 240 -4.02 4.62 -6.07
C GLU A 240 -5.28 5.32 -6.57
N HIS A 241 -5.53 6.54 -6.08
CA HIS A 241 -6.74 7.33 -6.38
C HIS A 241 -8.07 6.75 -5.88
N ARG A 242 -8.04 5.73 -4.98
CA ARG A 242 -9.26 5.13 -4.42
C ARG A 242 -9.36 5.20 -2.91
N CYS A 243 -8.32 5.65 -2.23
CA CYS A 243 -8.29 5.83 -0.78
C CYS A 243 -7.81 7.23 -0.44
N ILE A 244 -8.45 7.86 0.55
CA ILE A 244 -7.98 9.08 1.22
C ILE A 244 -8.16 8.82 2.70
N ASN A 245 -7.08 8.60 3.42
CA ASN A 245 -7.15 8.38 4.86
C ASN A 245 -7.34 9.70 5.62
N TRP A 246 -7.64 9.62 6.91
CA TRP A 246 -7.93 10.78 7.75
C TRP A 246 -6.78 11.79 7.83
N LEU A 247 -5.54 11.32 7.78
CA LEU A 247 -4.36 12.19 7.88
C LEU A 247 -4.19 12.99 6.59
N GLU A 248 -4.33 12.34 5.44
CA GLU A 248 -4.38 13.02 4.13
C GLU A 248 -5.55 13.99 4.03
N LEU A 249 -6.73 13.60 4.56
CA LEU A 249 -7.89 14.48 4.59
C LEU A 249 -7.65 15.75 5.43
N LYS A 250 -6.89 15.65 6.53
CA LYS A 250 -6.48 16.83 7.31
C LYS A 250 -5.60 17.81 6.53
N GLU A 251 -4.72 17.29 5.67
CA GLU A 251 -3.85 18.10 4.81
C GLU A 251 -4.64 18.79 3.70
N ILE A 252 -5.61 18.08 3.10
CA ILE A 252 -6.47 18.61 2.04
C ILE A 252 -7.50 19.61 2.60
N GLY A 253 -8.03 19.34 3.80
CA GLY A 253 -9.09 20.07 4.48
C GLY A 253 -10.27 19.16 4.83
N LEU A 254 -10.73 19.21 6.08
CA LEU A 254 -11.78 18.31 6.59
C LEU A 254 -13.14 18.48 5.90
N GLU A 255 -13.38 19.65 5.28
CA GLU A 255 -14.60 19.94 4.49
C GLU A 255 -14.57 19.35 3.08
N PHE A 256 -13.46 18.73 2.69
CA PHE A 256 -13.32 18.12 1.37
C PHE A 256 -14.28 16.93 1.21
N ASP A 257 -15.14 17.02 0.20
CA ASP A 257 -16.02 15.92 -0.22
C ASP A 257 -15.64 15.48 -1.64
N PRO A 258 -15.01 14.31 -1.80
CA PRO A 258 -14.58 13.83 -3.11
C PRO A 258 -15.75 13.45 -4.03
N ASN A 259 -16.99 13.39 -3.52
CA ASN A 259 -18.20 13.20 -4.33
C ASN A 259 -18.75 14.51 -4.90
N LYS A 260 -18.30 15.65 -4.40
CA LYS A 260 -18.76 16.96 -4.88
C LYS A 260 -18.10 17.29 -6.20
N ILE A 261 -18.82 17.07 -7.29
CA ILE A 261 -18.35 17.34 -8.64
C ILE A 261 -18.68 18.77 -9.01
N THR A 262 -17.66 19.58 -9.30
CA THR A 262 -17.79 21.01 -9.64
C THR A 262 -17.67 21.28 -11.13
N TYR A 263 -17.24 20.31 -11.91
CA TYR A 263 -17.08 20.42 -13.36
C TYR A 263 -18.22 19.73 -14.12
N ASN A 264 -18.35 20.10 -15.39
CA ASN A 264 -19.38 19.56 -16.27
C ASN A 264 -18.94 18.20 -16.82
N TYR A 265 -19.87 17.25 -16.92
CA TYR A 265 -19.57 15.93 -17.47
C TYR A 265 -20.78 15.26 -18.11
N ILE A 266 -20.56 14.30 -19.00
CA ILE A 266 -21.60 13.43 -19.56
C ILE A 266 -21.90 12.34 -18.55
N SER A 267 -23.11 12.32 -17.99
CA SER A 267 -23.51 11.34 -16.98
C SER A 267 -24.09 10.05 -17.56
N GLY A 268 -24.36 10.02 -18.85
CA GLY A 268 -24.86 8.82 -19.52
C GLY A 268 -25.32 9.05 -20.95
N ILE A 269 -25.63 7.93 -21.61
CA ILE A 269 -26.21 7.91 -22.94
C ILE A 269 -27.25 6.79 -23.02
N ASN A 270 -28.36 7.09 -23.66
CA ASN A 270 -29.36 6.11 -24.08
C ASN A 270 -29.49 6.18 -25.59
N PHE A 271 -29.47 5.05 -26.27
CA PHE A 271 -29.73 5.03 -27.69
C PHE A 271 -30.55 3.79 -28.11
N GLU A 272 -31.37 3.99 -29.13
CA GLU A 272 -32.17 2.96 -29.76
C GLU A 272 -32.31 3.22 -31.27
N GLY A 273 -32.62 2.19 -32.02
CA GLY A 273 -32.79 2.32 -33.47
C GLY A 273 -31.51 2.48 -34.27
N ILE A 274 -30.40 1.89 -33.79
CA ILE A 274 -29.13 1.77 -34.54
C ILE A 274 -29.06 0.33 -35.05
N SER A 275 -29.05 0.11 -36.38
CA SER A 275 -29.33 -1.20 -37.02
C SER A 275 -28.41 -2.36 -36.62
N HIS A 276 -27.21 -2.06 -36.13
CA HIS A 276 -26.22 -3.08 -35.72
C HIS A 276 -25.95 -3.09 -34.20
N MET A 277 -26.72 -2.34 -33.43
CA MET A 277 -26.59 -2.26 -31.97
C MET A 277 -27.94 -2.45 -31.30
N SER A 278 -27.96 -3.17 -30.21
CA SER A 278 -29.14 -3.29 -29.36
C SER A 278 -29.41 -1.97 -28.64
N LYS A 279 -30.67 -1.74 -28.24
CA LYS A 279 -30.99 -0.62 -27.33
C LYS A 279 -30.09 -0.69 -26.11
N MET A 280 -29.48 0.43 -25.77
CA MET A 280 -28.49 0.52 -24.70
C MET A 280 -28.72 1.75 -23.82
N ASP A 281 -28.63 1.56 -22.52
CA ASP A 281 -28.61 2.62 -21.52
C ASP A 281 -27.30 2.49 -20.74
N MET A 282 -26.43 3.47 -20.87
CA MET A 282 -25.13 3.51 -20.23
C MET A 282 -25.04 4.72 -19.30
N ARG A 283 -24.53 4.49 -18.10
CA ARG A 283 -24.20 5.56 -17.15
C ARG A 283 -22.72 5.71 -17.05
N PHE A 284 -22.25 6.94 -16.96
CA PHE A 284 -20.84 7.30 -16.88
C PHE A 284 -20.49 7.87 -15.52
N SER A 285 -19.29 7.55 -15.07
CA SER A 285 -18.66 8.21 -13.94
C SER A 285 -18.28 9.66 -14.34
N PRO A 286 -18.29 10.63 -13.42
CA PRO A 286 -17.73 11.95 -13.70
C PRO A 286 -16.23 11.92 -14.00
N ASN A 287 -15.54 10.85 -13.65
CA ASN A 287 -14.13 10.64 -13.92
C ASN A 287 -13.91 9.84 -15.21
N LEU A 288 -12.70 9.28 -15.40
CA LEU A 288 -12.36 8.47 -16.55
C LEU A 288 -13.31 7.26 -16.71
N ASN A 289 -13.84 7.07 -17.90
CA ASN A 289 -14.62 5.90 -18.29
C ASN A 289 -13.89 5.17 -19.43
N CYS A 290 -13.75 3.84 -19.31
CA CYS A 290 -13.09 3.01 -20.30
C CYS A 290 -14.09 2.06 -20.95
N ILE A 291 -14.13 2.04 -22.29
CA ILE A 291 -14.91 1.08 -23.07
C ILE A 291 -13.96 -0.02 -23.57
N ILE A 292 -14.14 -1.23 -23.07
CA ILE A 292 -13.26 -2.38 -23.36
C ILE A 292 -14.03 -3.41 -24.20
N GLY A 293 -13.34 -4.05 -25.13
CA GLY A 293 -13.92 -5.12 -25.95
C GLY A 293 -13.00 -5.53 -27.10
N GLY A 294 -13.29 -6.64 -27.75
CA GLY A 294 -12.57 -7.16 -28.90
C GLY A 294 -12.70 -6.26 -30.15
N ARG A 295 -12.01 -6.63 -31.24
CA ARG A 295 -12.15 -5.95 -32.54
C ARG A 295 -13.57 -6.15 -33.09
N GLY A 296 -14.20 -5.08 -33.58
CA GLY A 296 -15.54 -5.13 -34.20
C GLY A 296 -16.71 -5.15 -33.21
N THR A 297 -16.48 -5.01 -31.90
CA THR A 297 -17.55 -5.02 -30.87
C THR A 297 -18.30 -3.69 -30.70
N GLY A 298 -18.07 -2.71 -31.54
CA GLY A 298 -18.81 -1.43 -31.52
C GLY A 298 -18.24 -0.34 -30.58
N LYS A 299 -17.03 -0.51 -30.01
CA LYS A 299 -16.43 0.49 -29.10
C LYS A 299 -16.38 1.89 -29.71
N SER A 300 -15.80 2.02 -30.92
CA SER A 300 -15.73 3.30 -31.62
C SER A 300 -17.13 3.83 -31.95
N THR A 301 -18.06 2.94 -32.30
CA THR A 301 -19.44 3.33 -32.58
C THR A 301 -20.13 3.94 -31.39
N ILE A 302 -19.87 3.45 -30.15
CA ILE A 302 -20.42 4.05 -28.93
C ILE A 302 -19.88 5.49 -28.77
N VAL A 303 -18.57 5.69 -28.97
CA VAL A 303 -17.94 7.02 -28.86
C VAL A 303 -18.48 7.96 -29.96
N ASP A 304 -18.60 7.47 -31.19
CA ASP A 304 -19.20 8.21 -32.31
C ASP A 304 -20.67 8.56 -32.04
N THR A 305 -21.41 7.63 -31.38
CA THR A 305 -22.80 7.85 -30.98
C THR A 305 -22.94 8.97 -29.94
N ILE A 306 -22.00 9.04 -29.00
CA ILE A 306 -21.94 10.15 -28.03
C ILE A 306 -21.70 11.48 -28.76
N ASN A 307 -20.70 11.53 -29.64
CA ASN A 307 -20.39 12.73 -30.41
C ASN A 307 -21.57 13.21 -31.27
N TYR A 308 -22.23 12.28 -31.95
CA TYR A 308 -23.41 12.54 -32.74
C TYR A 308 -24.59 13.04 -31.90
N GLY A 309 -24.83 12.44 -30.74
CA GLY A 309 -25.89 12.80 -29.81
C GLY A 309 -25.73 14.18 -29.21
N ILE A 310 -24.53 14.74 -29.22
CA ILE A 310 -24.23 16.10 -28.72
C ILE A 310 -24.58 17.19 -29.74
N GLY A 311 -24.72 16.82 -31.02
CA GLY A 311 -25.01 17.79 -32.09
C GLY A 311 -23.82 18.67 -32.49
N ASN A 312 -22.62 18.15 -32.41
CA ASN A 312 -21.41 18.88 -32.79
C ASN A 312 -21.35 19.00 -34.32
N GLU A 313 -21.88 20.11 -34.87
CA GLU A 313 -22.06 20.31 -36.31
C GLU A 313 -20.78 20.21 -37.14
N HIS A 314 -19.63 20.57 -36.57
CA HIS A 314 -18.35 20.51 -37.29
C HIS A 314 -17.85 19.06 -37.54
N GLU A 315 -18.39 18.06 -36.87
CA GLU A 315 -17.95 16.66 -36.94
C GLU A 315 -19.02 15.68 -37.45
N LEU A 316 -20.26 16.13 -37.65
CA LEU A 316 -21.34 15.30 -38.21
C LEU A 316 -20.95 14.64 -39.55
N SER A 317 -20.13 15.33 -40.36
CA SER A 317 -19.60 14.78 -41.62
C SER A 317 -18.68 13.56 -41.46
N LYS A 318 -18.10 13.37 -40.28
CA LYS A 318 -17.22 12.23 -39.96
C LYS A 318 -18.00 11.01 -39.43
N CYS A 319 -19.23 11.18 -38.99
CA CYS A 319 -20.11 10.12 -38.46
C CYS A 319 -20.89 9.36 -39.54
N SER A 320 -20.34 9.25 -40.75
CA SER A 320 -21.03 8.67 -41.94
C SER A 320 -21.54 7.22 -41.76
N LEU A 321 -20.93 6.47 -40.84
CA LEU A 321 -21.40 5.12 -40.50
C LEU A 321 -22.71 5.16 -39.68
N LEU A 322 -22.76 6.04 -38.68
CA LEU A 322 -23.91 6.19 -37.80
C LEU A 322 -25.12 6.73 -38.59
N GLU A 323 -24.91 7.71 -39.46
CA GLU A 323 -25.94 8.23 -40.36
C GLU A 323 -26.55 7.15 -41.25
N LYS A 324 -25.75 6.21 -41.73
CA LYS A 324 -26.22 5.08 -42.56
C LYS A 324 -26.94 3.99 -41.78
N THR A 325 -26.63 3.84 -40.50
CA THR A 325 -27.10 2.73 -39.66
C THR A 325 -28.24 3.14 -38.70
N MET A 326 -28.45 4.42 -38.47
CA MET A 326 -29.56 4.93 -37.68
C MET A 326 -30.87 4.82 -38.45
N THR A 327 -31.85 4.14 -37.87
CA THR A 327 -33.18 3.98 -38.47
C THR A 327 -33.98 5.30 -38.39
N ASN A 328 -35.13 5.35 -39.13
CA ASN A 328 -35.99 6.55 -39.10
C ASN A 328 -36.63 6.82 -37.73
N GLU A 329 -36.62 5.83 -36.86
CA GLU A 329 -37.09 5.96 -35.46
C GLU A 329 -35.93 5.99 -34.47
N GLY A 330 -34.69 6.12 -34.98
CA GLY A 330 -33.50 6.16 -34.16
C GLY A 330 -33.48 7.39 -33.25
N LYS A 331 -33.16 7.15 -31.98
CA LYS A 331 -33.05 8.20 -30.95
C LYS A 331 -31.81 7.99 -30.13
N ILE A 332 -31.09 9.09 -29.87
CA ILE A 332 -29.96 9.14 -28.97
C ILE A 332 -30.27 10.23 -27.93
N SER A 333 -30.18 9.87 -26.66
CA SER A 333 -30.34 10.82 -25.55
C SER A 333 -29.03 10.86 -24.74
N THR A 334 -28.37 12.00 -24.74
CA THR A 334 -27.14 12.22 -23.98
C THR A 334 -27.43 13.07 -22.75
N TYR A 335 -27.02 12.57 -21.58
CA TYR A 335 -27.28 13.21 -20.29
C TYR A 335 -26.06 13.99 -19.84
N PHE A 336 -26.26 15.27 -19.55
CA PHE A 336 -25.22 16.19 -19.08
C PHE A 336 -25.51 16.67 -17.67
N ASN A 337 -24.47 16.69 -16.84
CA ASN A 337 -24.50 17.36 -15.55
C ASN A 337 -23.63 18.62 -15.62
N PHE A 338 -24.21 19.74 -15.20
CA PHE A 338 -23.54 21.03 -15.08
C PHE A 338 -23.34 21.37 -13.60
N GLY A 339 -22.10 21.26 -13.14
CA GLY A 339 -21.78 21.44 -11.73
C GLY A 339 -22.59 20.49 -10.84
N THR A 340 -23.09 20.99 -9.72
CA THR A 340 -23.77 20.17 -8.71
C THR A 340 -25.26 19.98 -8.97
N ASP A 341 -25.94 20.85 -9.71
CA ASP A 341 -27.39 20.98 -9.55
C ASP A 341 -28.21 20.95 -10.84
N LYS A 342 -27.59 20.99 -12.02
CA LYS A 342 -28.35 21.06 -13.26
C LYS A 342 -28.05 19.90 -14.18
N GLN A 343 -29.09 19.17 -14.54
CA GLN A 343 -29.01 18.09 -15.53
C GLN A 343 -29.76 18.50 -16.78
N TYR A 344 -29.14 18.30 -17.94
CA TYR A 344 -29.74 18.46 -19.25
C TYR A 344 -29.71 17.14 -20.01
N VAL A 345 -30.70 16.96 -20.88
CA VAL A 345 -30.76 15.83 -21.79
C VAL A 345 -30.78 16.37 -23.22
N VAL A 346 -29.78 16.00 -24.00
CA VAL A 346 -29.73 16.31 -25.42
C VAL A 346 -30.29 15.13 -26.18
N ASN A 347 -31.44 15.31 -26.82
CA ASN A 347 -32.11 14.30 -27.63
C ASN A 347 -31.83 14.55 -29.10
N ALA A 348 -31.07 13.67 -29.75
CA ALA A 348 -30.92 13.64 -31.20
C ALA A 348 -31.84 12.54 -31.77
N SER A 349 -32.78 12.92 -32.62
CA SER A 349 -33.70 11.98 -33.29
C SER A 349 -33.64 12.17 -34.80
N ARG A 350 -33.79 11.06 -35.54
CA ARG A 350 -33.83 11.10 -36.98
C ARG A 350 -35.27 11.32 -37.46
N ASN A 351 -35.50 12.37 -38.25
CA ASN A 351 -36.77 12.60 -38.92
C ASN A 351 -36.50 12.58 -40.42
N LYS A 352 -36.79 11.42 -41.06
CA LYS A 352 -36.53 11.13 -42.49
C LYS A 352 -35.05 11.36 -42.89
N LYS A 353 -34.69 12.56 -43.31
CA LYS A 353 -33.32 12.93 -43.74
C LYS A 353 -32.61 13.84 -42.77
N ASP A 354 -33.35 14.48 -41.88
CA ASP A 354 -32.81 15.51 -41.00
C ASP A 354 -32.68 14.99 -39.58
N ILE A 355 -31.72 15.53 -38.86
CA ILE A 355 -31.53 15.26 -37.43
C ILE A 355 -32.09 16.44 -36.67
N VAL A 356 -33.01 16.15 -35.78
CA VAL A 356 -33.60 17.16 -34.88
C VAL A 356 -32.95 17.00 -33.53
N ILE A 357 -32.33 18.07 -33.04
CA ILE A 357 -31.71 18.11 -31.71
C ILE A 357 -32.62 18.95 -30.83
N GLN A 358 -32.99 18.39 -29.68
CA GLN A 358 -33.76 19.05 -28.64
C GLN A 358 -33.04 18.93 -27.31
N VAL A 359 -32.97 19.99 -26.54
CA VAL A 359 -32.40 20.01 -25.20
C VAL A 359 -33.52 20.15 -24.19
N GLU A 360 -33.55 19.27 -23.22
CA GLU A 360 -34.54 19.24 -22.14
C GLU A 360 -33.85 19.35 -20.78
N ASP A 361 -34.49 20.00 -19.82
CA ASP A 361 -34.14 19.97 -18.40
C ASP A 361 -35.31 19.40 -17.59
N SER A 362 -35.26 19.52 -16.27
CA SER A 362 -36.32 19.07 -15.36
C SER A 362 -37.68 19.75 -15.60
N ASN A 363 -37.71 20.88 -16.32
CA ASN A 363 -38.90 21.71 -16.57
C ASN A 363 -39.43 21.54 -18.02
N GLY A 364 -38.74 20.79 -18.86
CA GLY A 364 -39.10 20.54 -20.25
C GLY A 364 -38.08 21.04 -21.27
N ILE A 365 -38.55 21.34 -22.49
CA ILE A 365 -37.69 21.80 -23.60
C ILE A 365 -37.11 23.20 -23.29
N VAL A 366 -35.81 23.32 -23.45
CA VAL A 366 -35.05 24.57 -23.21
C VAL A 366 -34.87 25.29 -24.54
N GLU A 367 -35.42 26.48 -24.67
CA GLU A 367 -35.32 27.29 -25.90
C GLU A 367 -33.91 27.86 -26.15
N SER A 368 -33.17 28.14 -25.08
CA SER A 368 -31.80 28.65 -25.15
C SER A 368 -30.87 27.77 -24.29
N PRO A 369 -30.48 26.60 -24.81
CA PRO A 369 -29.64 25.65 -24.06
C PRO A 369 -28.23 26.22 -23.84
N PRO A 370 -27.57 25.83 -22.72
CA PRO A 370 -26.19 26.17 -22.52
C PRO A 370 -25.30 25.55 -23.59
N GLN A 371 -24.22 26.22 -23.93
CA GLN A 371 -23.28 25.70 -24.91
C GLN A 371 -22.48 24.56 -24.29
N PHE A 372 -22.64 23.36 -24.84
CA PHE A 372 -21.87 22.16 -24.43
C PHE A 372 -20.51 22.17 -25.13
N LYS A 373 -19.47 22.64 -24.45
CA LYS A 373 -18.11 22.52 -24.97
C LYS A 373 -17.57 21.13 -24.64
N ILE A 374 -17.48 20.29 -25.64
CA ILE A 374 -16.92 18.93 -25.53
C ILE A 374 -15.89 18.76 -26.63
N ASP A 375 -14.72 18.31 -26.24
CA ASP A 375 -13.69 17.94 -27.20
C ASP A 375 -13.81 16.48 -27.52
N PHE A 376 -13.92 16.19 -28.78
CA PHE A 376 -13.94 14.84 -29.32
C PHE A 376 -12.68 14.60 -30.14
N TYR A 377 -12.01 13.49 -29.85
CA TYR A 377 -10.82 13.07 -30.57
C TYR A 377 -11.01 11.65 -31.11
N GLY A 378 -11.05 11.52 -32.42
CA GLY A 378 -10.97 10.22 -33.10
C GLY A 378 -9.59 9.59 -32.94
N GLN A 379 -9.51 8.27 -33.08
CA GLN A 379 -8.26 7.51 -32.92
C GLN A 379 -7.09 8.05 -33.76
N LYS A 380 -7.34 8.47 -35.01
CA LYS A 380 -6.33 9.06 -35.88
C LYS A 380 -5.97 10.49 -35.50
N GLU A 381 -6.86 11.23 -34.90
CA GLU A 381 -6.63 12.62 -34.51
C GLU A 381 -5.70 12.70 -33.32
N ILE A 382 -5.88 11.84 -32.30
CA ILE A 382 -4.92 11.73 -31.18
C ILE A 382 -3.52 11.36 -31.70
N PHE A 383 -3.46 10.43 -32.65
CA PHE A 383 -2.20 10.03 -33.25
C PHE A 383 -1.52 11.19 -33.98
N ASN A 384 -2.28 11.93 -34.78
CA ASN A 384 -1.78 13.10 -35.53
C ASN A 384 -1.37 14.28 -34.63
N LEU A 385 -1.96 14.39 -33.44
CA LEU A 385 -1.57 15.40 -32.44
C LEU A 385 -0.21 15.09 -31.80
N ILE A 386 0.16 13.80 -31.76
CA ILE A 386 1.36 13.30 -31.10
C ILE A 386 2.52 13.06 -32.09
N GLU A 387 2.22 12.69 -33.35
CA GLU A 387 3.25 12.58 -34.38
C GLU A 387 3.84 13.96 -34.68
N GLU A 388 5.09 14.14 -34.32
CA GLU A 388 5.89 15.23 -34.86
C GLU A 388 6.08 14.96 -36.37
N ASP A 389 5.52 15.79 -37.21
CA ASP A 389 5.83 15.81 -38.62
C ASP A 389 7.35 16.13 -38.72
N ASP A 390 8.17 15.20 -39.21
CA ASP A 390 9.62 15.38 -39.36
C ASP A 390 9.99 16.61 -40.23
N ASN A 391 8.98 17.25 -40.86
CA ASN A 391 9.06 18.45 -41.66
C ASN A 391 8.72 19.75 -40.88
N ILE A 392 8.41 19.71 -39.59
CA ILE A 392 8.16 20.95 -38.83
C ILE A 392 9.49 21.68 -38.62
N THR A 393 9.69 22.74 -39.35
CA THR A 393 10.77 23.70 -39.07
C THR A 393 10.64 24.24 -37.66
N LYS A 394 11.77 24.45 -36.97
CA LYS A 394 11.88 24.88 -35.55
C LYS A 394 11.00 26.10 -35.10
N GLN A 395 10.20 26.65 -36.01
CA GLN A 395 9.31 27.79 -35.76
C GLN A 395 7.80 27.46 -35.78
N GLN A 396 7.41 26.21 -36.06
CA GLN A 396 6.00 25.84 -36.04
C GLN A 396 5.63 25.18 -34.69
N ILE A 397 4.64 25.77 -34.03
CA ILE A 397 4.05 25.27 -32.78
C ILE A 397 3.39 23.92 -33.07
N SER A 398 3.70 22.87 -32.27
CA SER A 398 3.11 21.55 -32.48
C SER A 398 1.57 21.59 -32.38
N PRO A 399 0.84 20.72 -33.09
CA PRO A 399 -0.61 20.66 -33.02
C PRO A 399 -1.14 20.50 -31.58
N LEU A 400 -0.41 19.79 -30.74
CA LEU A 400 -0.73 19.63 -29.32
C LEU A 400 -0.67 20.97 -28.56
N VAL A 401 0.40 21.76 -28.79
CA VAL A 401 0.56 23.08 -28.18
C VAL A 401 -0.51 24.04 -28.67
N LYS A 402 -0.84 24.04 -29.98
CA LYS A 402 -1.96 24.83 -30.51
C LYS A 402 -3.31 24.48 -29.87
N MET A 403 -3.55 23.19 -29.65
CA MET A 403 -4.77 22.75 -28.99
C MET A 403 -4.85 23.28 -27.55
N ILE A 404 -3.73 23.28 -26.85
CA ILE A 404 -3.63 23.78 -25.48
C ILE A 404 -3.82 25.31 -25.47
N ASP A 405 -3.11 26.03 -26.36
CA ASP A 405 -3.24 27.48 -26.49
C ASP A 405 -4.67 27.90 -26.81
N ASN A 406 -5.36 27.20 -27.72
CA ASN A 406 -6.75 27.45 -28.04
C ASN A 406 -7.72 27.25 -26.85
N LYS A 407 -7.37 26.37 -25.91
CA LYS A 407 -8.14 26.16 -24.70
C LYS A 407 -7.84 27.19 -23.61
N MET A 408 -6.60 27.62 -23.54
CA MET A 408 -6.17 28.64 -22.56
C MET A 408 -6.54 30.06 -22.97
N ALA A 409 -6.73 30.33 -24.26
CA ALA A 409 -6.97 31.69 -24.78
C ALA A 409 -8.22 32.41 -24.20
N ALA A 410 -9.18 31.67 -23.65
CA ALA A 410 -10.37 32.25 -23.03
C ALA A 410 -10.17 32.75 -21.59
N ASP A 411 -9.20 32.15 -20.86
CA ASP A 411 -9.00 32.40 -19.43
C ASP A 411 -7.63 33.04 -19.10
N MET A 412 -6.79 33.26 -20.12
CA MET A 412 -5.39 33.67 -19.97
C MET A 412 -5.15 35.03 -19.30
N TYR A 413 -6.19 35.88 -19.20
CA TYR A 413 -6.05 37.21 -18.62
C TYR A 413 -6.25 37.30 -17.11
N LEU A 414 -6.56 36.18 -16.44
CA LEU A 414 -6.90 36.19 -15.02
C LEU A 414 -5.83 35.57 -14.11
N TYR A 415 -4.85 34.83 -14.65
CA TYR A 415 -3.96 34.00 -13.82
C TYR A 415 -2.52 33.87 -14.37
N ASP A 416 -1.79 34.98 -14.52
CA ASP A 416 -0.43 34.99 -15.09
C ASP A 416 0.57 34.08 -14.30
N ASP A 417 0.45 33.99 -12.99
CA ASP A 417 1.36 33.18 -12.16
C ASP A 417 1.03 31.69 -12.23
N GLU A 418 -0.25 31.30 -12.17
CA GLU A 418 -0.70 29.91 -12.32
C GLU A 418 -0.46 29.38 -13.73
N ILE A 419 -0.54 30.23 -14.75
CA ILE A 419 -0.23 29.88 -16.15
C ILE A 419 1.26 29.60 -16.32
N ASN A 420 2.13 30.39 -15.72
CA ASN A 420 3.57 30.18 -15.80
C ASN A 420 4.01 28.89 -15.09
N GLU A 421 3.39 28.52 -13.98
CA GLU A 421 3.59 27.26 -13.29
C GLU A 421 3.10 26.06 -14.13
N ALA A 422 1.90 26.17 -14.71
CA ALA A 422 1.34 25.14 -15.59
C ALA A 422 2.17 24.95 -16.88
N ILE A 423 2.70 26.05 -17.46
CA ILE A 423 3.63 25.97 -18.61
C ILE A 423 4.94 25.31 -18.21
N SER A 424 5.47 25.60 -17.02
CA SER A 424 6.67 24.96 -16.50
C SER A 424 6.49 23.45 -16.33
N ASP A 425 5.35 23.04 -15.77
CA ASP A 425 4.99 21.63 -15.62
C ASP A 425 4.80 20.93 -16.97
N MET A 426 4.15 21.58 -17.89
CA MET A 426 4.00 21.09 -19.28
C MET A 426 5.34 20.88 -19.98
N LEU A 427 6.27 21.80 -19.83
CA LEU A 427 7.62 21.68 -20.41
C LEU A 427 8.35 20.48 -19.78
N LYS A 428 8.20 20.29 -18.48
CA LYS A 428 8.73 19.13 -17.75
C LYS A 428 8.16 17.80 -18.29
N TYR A 429 6.84 17.71 -18.44
CA TYR A 429 6.18 16.52 -19.00
C TYR A 429 6.54 16.29 -20.48
N SER A 430 6.72 17.37 -21.27
CA SER A 430 7.20 17.27 -22.65
C SER A 430 8.61 16.67 -22.72
N ASP A 431 9.49 17.07 -21.81
CA ASP A 431 10.85 16.54 -21.74
C ASP A 431 10.87 15.09 -21.21
N GLU A 432 10.02 14.77 -20.25
CA GLU A 432 9.83 13.38 -19.81
C GLU A 432 9.28 12.50 -20.94
N PHE A 433 8.34 12.99 -21.73
CA PHE A 433 7.81 12.28 -22.88
C PHE A 433 8.88 12.05 -23.95
N LYS A 434 9.70 13.07 -24.28
CA LYS A 434 10.85 12.93 -25.19
C LYS A 434 11.86 11.91 -24.69
N ASN A 435 12.13 11.91 -23.38
CA ASN A 435 13.02 10.97 -22.75
C ASN A 435 12.46 9.54 -22.78
N ASN A 436 11.17 9.38 -22.53
CA ASN A 436 10.50 8.08 -22.60
C ASN A 436 10.44 7.55 -24.04
N ARG A 437 10.23 8.42 -25.03
CA ARG A 437 10.30 8.06 -26.46
C ARG A 437 11.71 7.61 -26.87
N LYS A 438 12.76 8.28 -26.37
CA LYS A 438 14.15 7.82 -26.55
C LYS A 438 14.34 6.41 -25.98
N LYS A 439 13.87 6.17 -24.75
CA LYS A 439 13.94 4.84 -24.12
C LYS A 439 13.18 3.78 -24.91
N ILE A 440 12.01 4.12 -25.48
CA ILE A 440 11.24 3.21 -26.34
C ILE A 440 12.01 2.87 -27.62
N ASN A 441 12.69 3.84 -28.23
CA ASN A 441 13.51 3.60 -29.41
C ASN A 441 14.76 2.77 -29.10
N GLU A 442 15.23 2.76 -27.85
CA GLU A 442 16.33 1.92 -27.37
C GLU A 442 15.88 0.47 -27.04
N LEU A 443 14.57 0.22 -26.94
CA LEU A 443 14.03 -1.11 -26.60
C LEU A 443 14.53 -2.25 -27.51
N PRO A 444 14.65 -2.11 -28.84
CA PRO A 444 15.21 -3.15 -29.70
C PRO A 444 16.67 -3.47 -29.35
N THR A 445 17.46 -2.44 -29.05
CA THR A 445 18.86 -2.58 -28.64
C THR A 445 18.97 -3.28 -27.30
N ILE A 446 18.16 -2.85 -26.33
CA ILE A 446 18.08 -3.47 -25.00
C ILE A 446 17.62 -4.93 -25.08
N LYS A 447 16.64 -5.24 -25.95
CA LYS A 447 16.22 -6.63 -26.17
C LYS A 447 17.34 -7.49 -26.73
N ALA A 448 18.12 -6.98 -27.70
CA ALA A 448 19.27 -7.68 -28.22
C ALA A 448 20.39 -7.87 -27.19
N GLU A 449 20.55 -6.90 -26.28
CA GLU A 449 21.48 -7.00 -25.15
C GLU A 449 20.99 -8.03 -24.10
N ILE A 450 19.68 -8.07 -23.81
CA ILE A 450 19.07 -9.09 -22.95
C ILE A 450 19.28 -10.49 -23.52
N GLU A 451 19.04 -10.71 -24.82
CA GLU A 451 19.28 -12.01 -25.46
C GLU A 451 20.75 -12.43 -25.34
N LYS A 452 21.68 -11.50 -25.53
CA LYS A 452 23.13 -11.76 -25.34
C LYS A 452 23.43 -12.07 -23.87
N ALA A 453 22.85 -11.30 -22.93
CA ALA A 453 23.02 -11.52 -21.50
C ALA A 453 22.43 -12.87 -21.05
N GLU A 454 21.29 -13.29 -21.61
CA GLU A 454 20.68 -14.60 -21.35
C GLU A 454 21.57 -15.76 -21.82
N VAL A 455 22.21 -15.63 -22.97
CA VAL A 455 23.18 -16.63 -23.44
C VAL A 455 24.38 -16.71 -22.51
N ILE A 456 24.89 -15.56 -22.06
CA ILE A 456 26.00 -15.49 -21.10
C ILE A 456 25.56 -16.08 -19.77
N LEU A 457 24.37 -15.74 -19.27
CA LEU A 457 23.80 -16.26 -18.04
C LEU A 457 23.62 -17.79 -18.08
N LYS A 458 23.18 -18.33 -19.22
CA LYS A 458 23.06 -19.77 -19.43
C LYS A 458 24.40 -20.47 -19.35
N LYS A 459 25.45 -19.89 -19.95
CA LYS A 459 26.83 -20.39 -19.84
C LYS A 459 27.35 -20.28 -18.41
N PHE A 460 27.05 -19.16 -17.73
CA PHE A 460 27.44 -18.93 -16.35
C PHE A 460 26.79 -19.94 -15.39
N LYS A 461 25.49 -20.21 -15.56
CA LYS A 461 24.78 -21.24 -14.79
C LYS A 461 25.33 -22.64 -15.04
N ALA A 462 25.71 -22.95 -16.27
CA ALA A 462 26.29 -24.25 -16.62
C ALA A 462 27.72 -24.46 -16.06
N SER A 463 28.43 -23.41 -15.69
CA SER A 463 29.81 -23.48 -15.16
C SER A 463 29.88 -23.86 -13.68
N GLY A 464 28.76 -23.94 -12.96
CA GLY A 464 28.73 -24.25 -11.52
C GLY A 464 29.30 -23.15 -10.61
N ILE A 465 29.58 -21.95 -11.14
CA ILE A 465 30.14 -20.82 -10.37
C ILE A 465 29.17 -20.41 -9.25
N GLU A 466 27.87 -20.34 -9.54
CA GLU A 466 26.87 -19.88 -8.58
C GLU A 466 26.75 -20.85 -7.39
N GLU A 467 26.82 -22.16 -7.64
CA GLU A 467 26.83 -23.17 -6.60
C GLU A 467 28.08 -23.09 -5.73
N SER A 468 29.23 -22.91 -6.38
CA SER A 468 30.52 -22.77 -5.69
C SER A 468 30.58 -21.49 -4.87
N ARG A 469 30.03 -20.38 -5.37
CA ARG A 469 29.91 -19.11 -4.65
C ARG A 469 29.03 -19.23 -3.43
N LYS A 470 27.80 -19.78 -3.57
CA LYS A 470 26.88 -20.00 -2.45
C LYS A 470 27.46 -20.92 -1.39
N ALA A 471 28.18 -21.96 -1.81
CA ALA A 471 28.87 -22.86 -0.88
C ALA A 471 29.99 -22.13 -0.13
N PHE A 472 30.78 -21.27 -0.82
CA PHE A 472 31.80 -20.43 -0.21
C PHE A 472 31.20 -19.42 0.78
N GLU A 473 30.20 -18.65 0.36
CA GLU A 473 29.51 -17.68 1.21
C GLU A 473 28.93 -18.33 2.48
N THR A 474 28.36 -19.52 2.34
CA THR A 474 27.78 -20.25 3.46
C THR A 474 28.84 -20.66 4.49
N ILE A 475 29.99 -21.18 4.03
CA ILE A 475 31.09 -21.58 4.91
C ILE A 475 31.80 -20.37 5.50
N ASP A 476 32.05 -19.34 4.70
CA ASP A 476 32.71 -18.10 5.12
C ASP A 476 31.88 -17.37 6.17
N ASN A 477 30.56 -17.30 6.01
CA ASN A 477 29.66 -16.72 7.02
C ASN A 477 29.66 -17.50 8.33
N LYS A 478 29.70 -18.84 8.26
CA LYS A 478 29.83 -19.68 9.48
C LYS A 478 31.13 -19.39 10.22
N ILE A 479 32.24 -19.36 9.49
CA ILE A 479 33.56 -19.03 10.06
C ILE A 479 33.56 -17.64 10.67
N LYS A 480 33.09 -16.62 9.94
CA LYS A 480 32.99 -15.25 10.43
C LYS A 480 32.12 -15.11 11.70
N ASN A 481 31.04 -15.88 11.79
CA ASN A 481 30.20 -15.85 12.99
C ASN A 481 30.91 -16.45 14.21
N ILE A 482 31.65 -17.53 14.04
CA ILE A 482 32.43 -18.14 15.13
C ILE A 482 33.61 -17.22 15.51
N GLU A 483 34.32 -16.64 14.53
CA GLU A 483 35.36 -15.66 14.80
C GLU A 483 34.84 -14.45 15.59
N LYS A 484 33.64 -13.94 15.25
CA LYS A 484 32.99 -12.87 16.01
C LYS A 484 32.71 -13.26 17.47
N LEU A 485 32.38 -14.52 17.74
CA LEU A 485 32.19 -15.01 19.10
C LEU A 485 33.51 -14.98 19.89
N PHE A 486 34.61 -15.47 19.30
CA PHE A 486 35.91 -15.38 19.93
C PHE A 486 36.31 -13.93 20.23
N VAL A 487 36.17 -13.03 19.27
CA VAL A 487 36.46 -11.60 19.45
C VAL A 487 35.58 -10.99 20.55
N SER A 488 34.30 -11.33 20.57
CA SER A 488 33.37 -10.83 21.60
C SER A 488 33.77 -11.30 23.00
N GLU A 489 34.15 -12.57 23.15
CA GLU A 489 34.57 -13.10 24.46
C GLU A 489 35.91 -12.51 24.91
N LEU A 490 36.88 -12.36 24.01
CA LEU A 490 38.15 -11.69 24.31
C LEU A 490 37.90 -10.27 24.76
N ASN A 491 37.09 -9.49 24.07
CA ASN A 491 36.75 -8.11 24.45
C ASN A 491 36.09 -8.04 25.83
N LYS A 492 35.18 -8.96 26.16
CA LYS A 492 34.59 -9.00 27.52
C LYS A 492 35.63 -9.22 28.61
N ILE A 493 36.60 -10.11 28.33
CA ILE A 493 37.70 -10.36 29.27
C ILE A 493 38.59 -9.15 29.42
N ASP A 494 38.97 -8.51 28.32
CA ASP A 494 39.81 -7.32 28.33
C ASP A 494 39.12 -6.17 29.11
N ILE A 495 37.84 -5.93 28.89
CA ILE A 495 37.04 -4.95 29.68
C ILE A 495 37.03 -5.33 31.18
N ALA A 496 36.85 -6.62 31.49
CA ALA A 496 36.86 -7.04 32.88
C ALA A 496 38.23 -6.83 33.56
N ILE A 497 39.31 -7.13 32.85
CA ILE A 497 40.68 -6.89 33.32
C ILE A 497 40.92 -5.38 33.59
N ASP A 498 40.49 -4.53 32.65
CA ASP A 498 40.66 -3.07 32.80
C ASP A 498 39.83 -2.54 33.97
N ASN A 499 38.62 -3.05 34.19
CA ASN A 499 37.80 -2.70 35.34
C ASN A 499 38.49 -3.06 36.68
N PHE A 500 39.07 -4.27 36.77
CA PHE A 500 39.80 -4.66 37.98
C PHE A 500 41.08 -3.85 38.18
N LYS A 501 41.80 -3.51 37.12
CA LYS A 501 42.98 -2.61 37.20
C LYS A 501 42.61 -1.22 37.69
N GLU A 502 41.46 -0.67 37.24
CA GLU A 502 40.99 0.63 37.71
C GLU A 502 40.58 0.58 39.19
N GLN A 503 39.94 -0.53 39.62
CA GLN A 503 39.64 -0.77 41.03
C GLN A 503 40.93 -0.87 41.87
N ASP A 504 41.93 -1.57 41.38
CA ASP A 504 43.23 -1.66 42.06
C ASP A 504 43.90 -0.29 42.21
N LYS A 505 43.78 0.58 41.23
CA LYS A 505 44.27 1.94 41.28
C LYS A 505 43.55 2.79 42.33
N GLN A 506 42.23 2.62 42.45
CA GLN A 506 41.42 3.27 43.49
C GLN A 506 41.79 2.75 44.89
N LEU A 507 42.01 1.44 45.03
CA LEU A 507 42.45 0.83 46.28
C LEU A 507 43.86 1.30 46.67
N LEU A 508 44.78 1.48 45.71
CA LEU A 508 46.10 2.05 45.94
C LEU A 508 46.06 3.47 46.44
N ASN A 509 45.23 4.32 45.82
CA ASN A 509 45.04 5.70 46.26
C ASN A 509 44.49 5.75 47.70
N GLN A 510 43.53 4.90 48.06
CA GLN A 510 43.02 4.79 49.42
C GLN A 510 44.07 4.27 50.41
N LEU A 511 44.96 3.37 50.01
CA LEU A 511 46.06 2.88 50.83
C LEU A 511 47.12 3.98 51.06
N GLU A 512 47.39 4.85 50.08
CA GLU A 512 48.33 5.97 50.18
C GLU A 512 47.80 7.10 51.07
N GLU A 513 46.48 7.26 51.20
CA GLU A 513 45.84 8.26 52.06
C GLU A 513 45.78 7.84 53.55
N LEU A 514 46.05 6.57 53.88
CA LEU A 514 46.02 6.04 55.25
C LEU A 514 47.43 6.09 55.89
N ASP A 515 47.57 6.85 56.95
CA ASP A 515 48.80 6.87 57.76
C ASP A 515 49.01 5.50 58.44
N LEU A 516 50.28 5.06 58.50
CA LEU A 516 50.71 3.86 59.20
C LEU A 516 50.68 4.07 60.76
N CYS A 517 49.46 4.03 61.31
CA CYS A 517 49.20 4.05 62.74
C CYS A 517 48.44 2.82 63.21
N GLU A 518 48.49 2.49 64.50
CA GLU A 518 47.83 1.31 65.05
C GLU A 518 46.28 1.29 64.80
N GLU A 519 45.69 2.49 64.70
CA GLU A 519 44.26 2.67 64.47
C GLU A 519 43.82 2.25 63.04
N ASN A 520 44.70 2.36 62.06
CA ASN A 520 44.40 2.07 60.63
C ASN A 520 44.81 0.66 60.17
N ILE A 521 45.41 -0.15 61.02
CA ILE A 521 45.95 -1.49 60.65
C ILE A 521 44.87 -2.41 60.07
N ILE A 522 43.66 -2.35 60.59
CA ILE A 522 42.56 -3.25 60.13
C ILE A 522 42.12 -2.84 58.73
N GLU A 523 41.93 -1.52 58.50
CA GLU A 523 41.54 -0.98 57.18
C GLU A 523 42.62 -1.25 56.13
N ILE A 524 43.86 -1.02 56.44
CA ILE A 524 45.01 -1.31 55.56
C ILE A 524 45.06 -2.81 55.20
N ASN A 525 44.84 -3.70 56.16
CA ASN A 525 44.78 -5.13 55.90
C ASN A 525 43.60 -5.57 55.03
N ILE A 526 42.43 -4.94 55.20
CA ILE A 526 41.25 -5.20 54.36
C ILE A 526 41.49 -4.71 52.92
N LEU A 527 41.99 -3.47 52.75
CA LEU A 527 42.29 -2.93 51.43
C LEU A 527 43.37 -3.74 50.70
N GLN A 528 44.40 -4.19 51.40
CA GLN A 528 45.43 -5.03 50.85
C GLN A 528 44.87 -6.39 50.41
N LYS A 529 44.00 -7.02 51.22
CA LYS A 529 43.35 -8.29 50.84
C LYS A 529 42.41 -8.13 49.65
N LEU A 530 41.70 -7.02 49.52
CA LEU A 530 40.87 -6.70 48.35
C LEU A 530 41.71 -6.56 47.09
N LYS A 531 42.86 -5.87 47.17
CA LYS A 531 43.82 -5.75 46.09
C LYS A 531 44.41 -7.10 45.67
N ASP A 532 44.86 -7.92 46.63
CA ASP A 532 45.38 -9.27 46.36
C ASP A 532 44.33 -10.15 45.71
N ASN A 533 43.06 -10.01 46.11
CA ASN A 533 41.94 -10.71 45.50
C ASN A 533 41.69 -10.26 44.05
N ASN A 534 41.72 -8.93 43.80
CA ASN A 534 41.61 -8.39 42.44
C ASN A 534 42.75 -8.88 41.54
N GLN A 535 43.97 -8.89 42.06
CA GLN A 535 45.13 -9.41 41.32
C GLN A 535 44.94 -10.89 40.96
N THR A 536 44.39 -11.71 41.87
CA THR A 536 44.08 -13.11 41.61
C THR A 536 43.01 -13.24 40.50
N TYR A 537 41.99 -12.37 40.50
CA TYR A 537 40.98 -12.35 39.42
C TYR A 537 41.60 -11.96 38.09
N ILE A 538 42.49 -10.96 38.05
CA ILE A 538 43.19 -10.56 36.83
C ILE A 538 43.99 -11.74 36.27
N GLU A 539 44.72 -12.47 37.11
CA GLU A 539 45.51 -13.65 36.69
C GLU A 539 44.62 -14.73 36.11
N LEU A 540 43.47 -15.05 36.73
CA LEU A 540 42.50 -16.00 36.23
C LEU A 540 41.89 -15.54 34.89
N LEU A 541 41.59 -14.27 34.73
CA LEU A 541 41.09 -13.71 33.48
C LEU A 541 42.14 -13.77 32.36
N LEU A 542 43.41 -13.53 32.68
CA LEU A 542 44.51 -13.66 31.73
C LEU A 542 44.71 -15.11 31.30
N GLN A 543 44.58 -16.09 32.21
CA GLN A 543 44.60 -17.50 31.87
C GLN A 543 43.42 -17.88 30.95
N LYS A 544 42.23 -17.40 31.29
CA LYS A 544 41.06 -17.62 30.46
C LYS A 544 41.23 -16.99 29.07
N ARG A 545 41.79 -15.80 28.97
CA ARG A 545 42.10 -15.10 27.73
C ARG A 545 43.02 -15.95 26.83
N CYS A 546 44.15 -16.44 27.44
CA CYS A 546 45.09 -17.29 26.74
C CYS A 546 44.41 -18.59 26.20
N TYR A 547 43.59 -19.24 27.02
CA TYR A 547 42.85 -20.41 26.62
C TYR A 547 41.89 -20.18 25.45
N ILE A 548 41.18 -19.04 25.43
CA ILE A 548 40.30 -18.65 24.32
C ILE A 548 41.11 -18.36 23.05
N GLU A 549 42.27 -17.73 23.16
CA GLU A 549 43.19 -17.50 22.04
C GLU A 549 43.73 -18.82 21.48
N GLU A 550 44.06 -19.80 22.33
CA GLU A 550 44.46 -21.13 21.91
C GLU A 550 43.32 -21.84 21.17
N MET A 551 42.11 -21.85 21.71
CA MET A 551 40.93 -22.41 21.07
C MET A 551 40.66 -21.73 19.71
N ARG A 552 40.81 -20.41 19.60
CA ARG A 552 40.69 -19.71 18.35
C ARG A 552 41.72 -20.14 17.33
N ASN A 553 42.99 -20.30 17.75
CA ASN A 553 44.08 -20.76 16.90
C ASN A 553 43.86 -22.21 16.44
N GLU A 554 43.31 -23.08 17.30
CA GLU A 554 42.93 -24.43 16.93
C GLU A 554 41.76 -24.44 15.94
N TYR A 555 40.76 -23.58 16.15
CA TYR A 555 39.65 -23.43 15.24
C TYR A 555 40.11 -22.99 13.84
N GLN A 556 41.07 -22.06 13.76
CA GLN A 556 41.67 -21.63 12.49
C GLN A 556 42.41 -22.73 11.74
N LYS A 557 42.85 -23.77 12.45
CA LYS A 557 43.46 -25.00 11.86
C LYS A 557 42.42 -26.11 11.61
N SER A 558 41.16 -25.86 11.84
CA SER A 558 40.11 -26.87 11.73
C SER A 558 39.79 -27.26 10.29
N SER A 559 39.15 -28.41 10.14
CA SER A 559 38.64 -28.87 8.84
C SER A 559 37.67 -27.87 8.15
N SER A 560 37.08 -26.95 8.89
CA SER A 560 36.22 -25.89 8.35
C SER A 560 37.00 -24.87 7.52
N TYR A 561 38.17 -24.46 8.00
CA TYR A 561 39.08 -23.58 7.24
C TYR A 561 39.64 -24.28 6.01
N GLU A 562 40.05 -25.55 6.13
CA GLU A 562 40.51 -26.34 4.99
C GLU A 562 39.43 -26.53 3.93
N LYS A 563 38.16 -26.74 4.36
CA LYS A 563 37.02 -26.82 3.45
C LYS A 563 36.75 -25.48 2.75
N ARG A 564 36.90 -24.37 3.48
CA ARG A 564 36.75 -23.02 2.91
C ARG A 564 37.79 -22.81 1.79
N GLU A 565 39.06 -23.14 2.02
CA GLU A 565 40.09 -23.00 1.00
C GLU A 565 39.81 -23.88 -0.21
N LYS A 566 39.48 -25.15 -0.02
CA LYS A 566 39.14 -26.07 -1.12
C LYS A 566 37.94 -25.59 -1.96
N ILE A 567 36.94 -24.99 -1.33
CA ILE A 567 35.79 -24.46 -2.02
C ILE A 567 36.15 -23.15 -2.71
N HIS A 568 37.00 -22.32 -2.10
CA HIS A 568 37.53 -21.10 -2.72
C HIS A 568 38.32 -21.42 -3.98
N ASP A 569 39.21 -22.41 -3.94
CA ASP A 569 39.97 -22.86 -5.09
C ASP A 569 39.06 -23.40 -6.20
N LYS A 570 38.02 -24.15 -5.86
CA LYS A 570 37.01 -24.57 -6.84
C LYS A 570 36.30 -23.39 -7.47
N TYR A 571 35.95 -22.39 -6.68
CA TYR A 571 35.31 -21.14 -7.16
C TYR A 571 36.26 -20.38 -8.10
N LEU A 572 37.53 -20.22 -7.72
CA LEU A 572 38.56 -19.58 -8.56
C LEU A 572 38.81 -20.34 -9.88
N ASN A 573 38.90 -21.66 -9.84
CA ASN A 573 39.06 -22.47 -11.04
C ASN A 573 37.83 -22.37 -11.98
N ALA A 574 36.63 -22.35 -11.41
CA ALA A 574 35.41 -22.13 -12.20
C ALA A 574 35.37 -20.73 -12.83
N LEU A 575 35.83 -19.69 -12.12
CA LEU A 575 36.01 -18.34 -12.63
C LEU A 575 37.02 -18.28 -13.80
N GLU A 576 38.14 -18.97 -13.65
CA GLU A 576 39.19 -19.02 -14.68
C GLU A 576 38.72 -19.76 -15.95
N THR A 577 37.91 -20.81 -15.77
CA THR A 577 37.29 -21.53 -16.88
C THR A 577 36.33 -20.64 -17.68
N VAL A 578 35.57 -19.76 -17.04
CA VAL A 578 34.68 -18.80 -17.71
C VAL A 578 35.48 -17.69 -18.37
N LYS A 579 36.54 -17.19 -17.74
CA LYS A 579 37.48 -16.23 -18.36
C LYS A 579 38.06 -16.75 -19.68
N ASN A 580 38.49 -17.99 -19.66
CA ASN A 580 39.16 -18.61 -20.83
C ASN A 580 38.17 -18.95 -21.98
N THR A 581 36.86 -19.01 -21.69
CA THR A 581 35.85 -19.32 -22.72
C THR A 581 35.14 -18.10 -23.33
N GLY A 582 35.36 -16.88 -22.83
CA GLY A 582 34.60 -15.72 -23.25
C GLY A 582 35.35 -14.43 -23.56
N GLY A 583 36.64 -14.32 -23.23
CA GLY A 583 37.46 -13.14 -23.60
C GLY A 583 37.12 -11.81 -22.95
N GLU A 584 36.11 -11.74 -22.08
CA GLU A 584 35.70 -10.49 -21.39
C GLU A 584 35.96 -10.57 -19.87
N ASP A 585 36.27 -9.43 -19.28
CA ASP A 585 36.56 -9.31 -17.84
C ASP A 585 35.31 -9.63 -16.99
N ILE A 586 35.45 -10.57 -16.07
CA ILE A 586 34.34 -11.02 -15.20
C ILE A 586 33.73 -9.87 -14.38
N ASN A 587 34.51 -8.85 -14.05
CA ASN A 587 34.00 -7.65 -13.37
C ASN A 587 33.04 -6.87 -14.28
N ALA A 588 33.30 -6.81 -15.58
CA ALA A 588 32.41 -6.22 -16.57
C ALA A 588 31.12 -7.04 -16.74
N ILE A 589 31.20 -8.38 -16.65
CA ILE A 589 30.03 -9.28 -16.71
C ILE A 589 29.18 -9.15 -15.42
N GLN A 590 29.80 -9.03 -14.25
CA GLN A 590 29.08 -8.80 -12.99
C GLN A 590 28.39 -7.43 -12.97
N ASP A 591 29.03 -6.39 -13.48
CA ASP A 591 28.43 -5.05 -13.61
C ASP A 591 27.29 -5.02 -14.63
N GLN A 592 27.36 -5.81 -15.69
CA GLN A 592 26.26 -5.96 -16.66
C GLN A 592 25.08 -6.77 -16.14
N LEU A 593 25.30 -7.72 -15.23
CA LEU A 593 24.23 -8.51 -14.59
C LEU A 593 23.57 -7.80 -13.40
N GLN A 594 24.17 -6.72 -12.88
CA GLN A 594 23.59 -5.88 -11.84
C GLN A 594 22.82 -4.67 -12.37
N LYS A 595 22.97 -4.34 -13.66
CA LYS A 595 22.16 -3.36 -14.39
C LYS A 595 20.94 -4.03 -15.02
#